data_2b18f2e9e437da90b727f88756ffe515
#
_entry.id   2b18f2e9e437da90b727f88756ffe515
#
_cell.length_a   1.000
_cell.length_b   1.000
_cell.length_c   1.000
_cell.angle_alpha   90.00
_cell.angle_beta   90.00
_cell.angle_gamma   90.00
#
_symmetry.space_group_name_H-M   'P 1'
#
loop_
_entity.id
_entity.type
_entity.pdbx_description
1 polymer ?
#
loop_
_entity_poly.entity_id
_entity_poly.type
_entity_poly.pdbx_seq_one_letter_code
_entity_poly.pdbx_strand_id
1 'polypeptide(L)'
;MSQPNDSFENAFNLIGDPIFVKDRRHRLVMLNDASYRVIGKPRDEVLGRTDHDFFPKEEADVFWARDEQVFRTGMEDINEESLTPPGGAHRTLLTRKQLYVDPQGNPFIVGIIKDITSLKKAEAVLERTNLVLEGMVRERTADLERANAEMQVRIGQLDYLNQKGRAFAQILDREEVLEEILATFSGLYPDSPINMVLWDGNRIRSVRQAGIRLNALKAFGALLAPTLAEDSRDIAFGSLDPILAKAFPDFSGHLWIPFRNGSGFLGGVQLLLPSGWERRMAAHLPLLGALSLHAVTALDNASMHEAQGERARMEIELRMARKIQGHYVPEPPVIPGLDLAGVYLPAREIGGDYLDYFRNEIGDWIIVVADVCGKGIPAALVMTTLRSCVRAEGRRQASSKDLLAAVNLLMGPELQREKSFITCLCLVVSARGDALNFTRAGHPWLVASGPDTPLSSGLASKGIALGLVPDGAFRAETEEVRLSLKPGDRLFAYTDGVDEAKDAEGRPYGRERLYSLLQANRDLPPSRLIEAVLADVRRHTRDNPQYDDMTLFCLEKTR
;
A
#
# COMPACT_ATOMS: atom_id res chain seq x y z
N MET A 1 46.45 47.80 85.04
CA MET A 1 45.44 46.77 85.38
C MET A 1 44.08 47.40 85.18
N SER A 2 43.41 47.20 84.07
CA SER A 2 42.02 47.66 83.85
C SER A 2 41.12 46.97 84.88
N GLN A 3 40.25 47.73 85.54
CA GLN A 3 39.33 47.18 86.54
C GLN A 3 38.39 46.14 85.91
N PRO A 4 37.97 45.07 86.58
CA PRO A 4 37.10 44.03 86.01
C PRO A 4 35.79 44.55 85.38
N ASN A 5 35.37 45.73 85.80
CA ASN A 5 34.14 46.40 85.33
C ASN A 5 34.26 46.87 83.85
N ASP A 6 35.41 47.38 83.45
CA ASP A 6 35.63 47.85 82.03
C ASP A 6 35.62 46.73 81.03
N SER A 7 36.09 45.53 81.39
CA SER A 7 36.09 44.36 80.46
C SER A 7 34.69 43.79 80.25
N PHE A 8 33.83 43.82 81.29
CA PHE A 8 32.44 43.39 81.15
C PHE A 8 31.60 44.35 80.28
N GLU A 9 31.75 45.65 80.52
CA GLU A 9 31.03 46.69 79.82
C GLU A 9 31.42 46.66 78.34
N ASN A 10 32.67 46.46 77.98
CA ASN A 10 33.15 46.29 76.60
C ASN A 10 32.56 45.04 75.96
N ALA A 11 32.55 43.91 76.64
CA ALA A 11 31.95 42.67 76.12
C ALA A 11 30.45 42.79 75.85
N PHE A 12 29.75 43.44 76.80
CA PHE A 12 28.30 43.72 76.76
C PHE A 12 27.96 44.62 75.50
N ASN A 13 28.80 45.62 75.23
CA ASN A 13 28.63 46.50 74.10
C ASN A 13 28.98 45.85 72.71
N LEU A 14 29.78 44.79 72.72
CA LEU A 14 30.06 44.03 71.49
C LEU A 14 28.88 43.17 71.02
N ILE A 15 27.89 42.92 71.87
CA ILE A 15 26.69 42.17 71.50
C ILE A 15 25.87 42.99 70.46
N GLY A 16 25.66 42.46 69.31
CA GLY A 16 24.94 43.13 68.19
C GLY A 16 23.43 43.27 68.42
N ASP A 17 22.84 42.39 69.24
CA ASP A 17 21.44 42.48 69.63
C ASP A 17 21.25 43.48 70.80
N PRO A 18 20.20 44.33 70.72
CA PRO A 18 19.90 45.24 71.86
C PRO A 18 19.63 44.48 73.15
N ILE A 19 20.33 44.88 74.19
CA ILE A 19 20.12 44.36 75.56
C ILE A 19 19.86 45.54 76.49
N PHE A 20 18.81 45.42 77.31
CA PHE A 20 18.45 46.41 78.29
C PHE A 20 18.20 45.77 79.68
N VAL A 21 18.41 46.57 80.70
CA VAL A 21 18.06 46.22 82.02
C VAL A 21 17.18 47.32 82.59
N LYS A 22 16.04 46.97 83.21
CA LYS A 22 15.11 47.88 83.83
C LYS A 22 14.95 47.58 85.34
N ASP A 23 14.81 48.63 86.10
CA ASP A 23 14.45 48.49 87.56
C ASP A 23 12.93 48.25 87.71
N ARG A 24 12.50 48.03 89.00
CA ARG A 24 11.09 47.81 89.33
C ARG A 24 10.16 48.99 88.98
N ARG A 25 10.71 50.18 88.74
CA ARG A 25 9.99 51.38 88.25
C ARG A 25 10.06 51.52 86.73
N HIS A 26 10.43 50.45 86.03
CA HIS A 26 10.59 50.40 84.55
C HIS A 26 11.63 51.39 84.03
N ARG A 27 12.52 51.91 84.85
CA ARG A 27 13.58 52.79 84.35
C ARG A 27 14.73 51.98 83.77
N LEU A 28 15.23 52.38 82.62
CA LEU A 28 16.38 51.82 81.97
C LEU A 28 17.64 52.09 82.78
N VAL A 29 18.24 51.08 83.42
CA VAL A 29 19.40 51.19 84.28
C VAL A 29 20.70 50.76 83.66
N MET A 30 20.62 49.86 82.66
CA MET A 30 21.76 49.44 81.84
C MET A 30 21.29 49.10 80.46
N LEU A 31 22.03 49.50 79.44
CA LEU A 31 21.82 49.22 78.04
C LEU A 31 23.17 49.01 77.29
N ASN A 32 23.20 48.12 76.30
CA ASN A 32 24.37 48.02 75.46
C ASN A 32 24.26 48.99 74.25
N ASP A 33 25.38 49.19 73.53
CA ASP A 33 25.44 50.12 72.40
C ASP A 33 24.39 49.84 71.32
N ALA A 34 23.99 48.57 71.13
CA ALA A 34 22.93 48.22 70.21
C ALA A 34 21.58 48.80 70.60
N SER A 35 21.26 48.83 71.96
CA SER A 35 20.04 49.45 72.46
C SER A 35 20.00 50.94 72.28
N TYR A 36 21.11 51.65 72.46
CA TYR A 36 21.18 53.09 72.23
C TYR A 36 20.97 53.43 70.72
N ARG A 37 21.50 52.57 69.84
CA ARG A 37 21.23 52.72 68.39
C ARG A 37 19.77 52.59 68.05
N VAL A 38 19.04 51.70 68.68
CA VAL A 38 17.59 51.49 68.49
C VAL A 38 16.79 52.66 69.05
N ILE A 39 17.12 53.17 70.21
CA ILE A 39 16.43 54.29 70.83
C ILE A 39 16.80 55.61 70.11
N GLY A 40 17.99 55.68 69.48
CA GLY A 40 18.42 56.83 68.74
C GLY A 40 18.81 58.06 69.65
N LYS A 41 19.13 57.82 70.92
CA LYS A 41 19.48 58.82 71.89
C LYS A 41 20.81 58.48 72.60
N PRO A 42 21.60 59.53 73.03
CA PRO A 42 22.82 59.30 73.78
C PRO A 42 22.53 58.74 75.15
N ARG A 43 23.54 58.08 75.76
CA ARG A 43 23.47 57.42 77.08
C ARG A 43 22.90 58.27 78.17
N ASP A 44 23.35 59.54 78.29
CA ASP A 44 22.96 60.49 79.35
C ASP A 44 21.49 60.92 79.26
N GLU A 45 20.86 60.80 78.07
CA GLU A 45 19.42 61.07 77.89
C GLU A 45 18.54 59.87 78.15
N VAL A 46 19.09 58.63 78.13
CA VAL A 46 18.32 57.37 78.21
C VAL A 46 18.32 56.76 79.59
N LEU A 47 19.45 56.77 80.29
CA LEU A 47 19.53 56.18 81.59
C LEU A 47 18.60 56.85 82.59
N GLY A 48 17.88 56.02 83.40
CA GLY A 48 16.91 56.49 84.39
C GLY A 48 15.53 56.86 83.80
N ARG A 49 15.35 56.82 82.46
CA ARG A 49 14.09 57.07 81.77
C ARG A 49 13.33 55.80 81.59
N THR A 50 12.07 55.91 81.14
CA THR A 50 11.16 54.76 80.79
C THR A 50 10.89 54.70 79.33
N ASP A 51 10.29 53.60 78.84
CA ASP A 51 9.96 53.43 77.41
C ASP A 51 9.01 54.50 76.90
N HIS A 52 8.14 55.06 77.73
CA HIS A 52 7.21 56.13 77.35
C HIS A 52 7.92 57.44 76.93
N ASP A 53 9.18 57.59 77.33
CA ASP A 53 9.98 58.77 76.96
C ASP A 53 10.52 58.66 75.55
N PHE A 54 10.51 57.47 74.89
CA PHE A 54 11.19 57.19 73.66
C PHE A 54 10.31 56.58 72.54
N PHE A 55 9.26 55.86 72.94
CA PHE A 55 8.41 55.13 72.03
C PHE A 55 6.97 55.65 72.06
N PRO A 56 6.19 55.42 70.96
CA PRO A 56 4.78 55.78 70.97
C PRO A 56 4.05 55.13 72.18
N LYS A 57 3.10 55.85 72.71
CA LYS A 57 2.41 55.45 73.92
C LYS A 57 1.84 54.03 73.84
N GLU A 58 1.24 53.67 72.71
CA GLU A 58 0.63 52.37 72.48
C GLU A 58 1.68 51.23 72.55
N GLU A 59 2.87 51.42 71.97
CA GLU A 59 3.96 50.44 72.01
C GLU A 59 4.55 50.37 73.44
N ALA A 60 4.80 51.54 74.11
CA ALA A 60 5.33 51.62 75.43
C ALA A 60 4.39 50.99 76.51
N ASP A 61 3.08 51.15 76.36
CA ASP A 61 2.08 50.50 77.18
C ASP A 61 2.15 48.96 77.12
N VAL A 62 2.39 48.41 75.90
CA VAL A 62 2.58 46.96 75.69
C VAL A 62 3.88 46.50 76.36
N PHE A 63 4.99 47.25 76.23
CA PHE A 63 6.26 46.92 76.87
C PHE A 63 6.12 46.91 78.36
N TRP A 64 5.44 47.91 78.88
CA TRP A 64 5.16 48.05 80.34
C TRP A 64 4.31 46.89 80.90
N ALA A 65 3.24 46.54 80.24
CA ALA A 65 2.37 45.42 80.59
C ALA A 65 3.13 44.08 80.68
N ARG A 66 4.00 43.84 79.69
CA ARG A 66 4.87 42.66 79.65
C ARG A 66 5.92 42.66 80.72
N ASP A 67 6.55 43.80 81.01
CA ASP A 67 7.50 43.95 82.12
C ASP A 67 6.83 43.69 83.48
N GLU A 68 5.63 44.22 83.70
CA GLU A 68 4.85 43.95 84.93
C GLU A 68 4.50 42.46 85.06
N GLN A 69 4.21 41.78 84.01
CA GLN A 69 3.97 40.34 84.00
C GLN A 69 5.23 39.59 84.49
N VAL A 70 6.40 39.90 83.94
CA VAL A 70 7.67 39.29 84.33
C VAL A 70 8.01 39.59 85.80
N PHE A 71 7.84 40.83 86.26
CA PHE A 71 8.05 41.20 87.65
C PHE A 71 7.12 40.47 88.62
N ARG A 72 5.88 40.25 88.24
CA ARG A 72 4.87 39.58 89.08
C ARG A 72 5.05 38.07 89.13
N THR A 73 5.35 37.44 88.01
CA THR A 73 5.38 35.96 87.86
C THR A 73 6.77 35.36 88.06
N GLY A 74 7.82 36.14 87.84
CA GLY A 74 9.20 35.65 87.75
C GLY A 74 9.50 34.79 86.55
N MET A 75 8.49 34.56 85.71
CA MET A 75 8.64 33.71 84.50
C MET A 75 9.20 34.54 83.39
N GLU A 76 9.97 33.85 82.52
CA GLU A 76 10.47 34.43 81.27
C GLU A 76 9.30 34.79 80.36
N ASP A 77 9.36 35.92 79.68
CA ASP A 77 8.43 36.34 78.62
C ASP A 77 9.17 36.41 77.30
N ILE A 78 8.64 35.66 76.27
CA ILE A 78 9.15 35.71 74.90
C ILE A 78 7.97 36.08 74.05
N ASN A 79 8.06 37.23 73.43
CA ASN A 79 6.97 37.71 72.56
C ASN A 79 7.47 38.48 71.38
N GLU A 80 6.63 38.50 70.36
CA GLU A 80 6.84 39.37 69.16
C GLU A 80 6.24 40.72 69.48
N GLU A 81 7.06 41.75 69.40
CA GLU A 81 6.68 43.13 69.63
C GLU A 81 6.88 43.96 68.39
N SER A 82 6.01 44.90 68.16
CA SER A 82 6.18 45.90 67.13
C SER A 82 6.90 47.11 67.65
N LEU A 83 7.94 47.55 67.00
CA LEU A 83 8.68 48.73 67.34
C LEU A 83 8.76 49.69 66.19
N THR A 84 8.42 50.94 66.46
CA THR A 84 8.61 52.04 65.53
C THR A 84 9.67 53.00 66.04
N PRO A 85 10.96 52.87 65.66
CA PRO A 85 12.00 53.79 66.13
C PRO A 85 11.68 55.23 65.70
N PRO A 86 12.09 56.23 66.47
CA PRO A 86 11.91 57.63 66.12
C PRO A 86 12.46 57.92 64.75
N GLY A 87 11.57 58.29 63.76
CA GLY A 87 11.94 58.53 62.34
C GLY A 87 12.32 57.31 61.55
N GLY A 88 12.13 56.09 62.00
CA GLY A 88 12.47 54.82 61.35
C GLY A 88 11.27 54.03 60.86
N ALA A 89 11.53 52.98 60.02
CA ALA A 89 10.52 52.04 59.57
C ALA A 89 10.08 51.10 60.72
N HIS A 90 8.82 50.69 60.65
CA HIS A 90 8.23 49.66 61.50
C HIS A 90 9.03 48.34 61.44
N ARG A 91 9.35 47.78 62.61
CA ARG A 91 10.10 46.55 62.78
C ARG A 91 9.33 45.55 63.62
N THR A 92 9.47 44.31 63.29
CA THR A 92 8.98 43.20 64.10
C THR A 92 10.17 42.65 64.93
N LEU A 93 10.05 42.73 66.19
CA LEU A 93 11.10 42.34 67.18
C LEU A 93 10.65 41.10 67.96
N LEU A 94 11.56 40.18 68.18
CA LEU A 94 11.38 39.08 69.10
C LEU A 94 12.09 39.54 70.40
N THR A 95 11.32 39.86 71.42
CA THR A 95 11.84 40.30 72.73
C THR A 95 11.75 39.16 73.72
N ARG A 96 12.88 38.89 74.35
CA ARG A 96 12.98 37.91 75.44
C ARG A 96 13.31 38.67 76.73
N LYS A 97 12.46 38.58 77.73
CA LYS A 97 12.58 39.28 79.03
C LYS A 97 12.66 38.28 80.18
N GLN A 98 13.62 38.47 81.09
CA GLN A 98 13.80 37.59 82.22
C GLN A 98 14.02 38.40 83.50
N LEU A 99 13.47 37.93 84.65
CA LEU A 99 13.69 38.53 85.97
C LEU A 99 15.11 38.20 86.43
N TYR A 100 15.80 39.19 86.88
CA TYR A 100 17.07 39.10 87.58
C TYR A 100 16.92 39.78 88.96
N VAL A 101 17.35 39.12 90.03
CA VAL A 101 17.35 39.71 91.36
C VAL A 101 18.82 39.89 91.81
N ASP A 102 19.19 41.10 92.20
CA ASP A 102 20.57 41.38 92.56
C ASP A 102 20.88 40.81 93.99
N PRO A 103 22.16 40.77 94.43
CA PRO A 103 22.54 40.28 95.78
C PRO A 103 21.92 41.05 96.95
N GLN A 104 21.40 42.25 96.71
CA GLN A 104 20.71 43.10 97.67
C GLN A 104 19.18 42.87 97.68
N GLY A 105 18.67 41.98 96.82
CA GLY A 105 17.26 41.63 96.74
C GLY A 105 16.44 42.55 95.82
N ASN A 106 17.04 43.40 95.00
CA ASN A 106 16.32 44.27 94.08
C ASN A 106 15.99 43.55 92.79
N PRO A 107 14.75 43.55 92.36
CA PRO A 107 14.37 42.92 91.11
C PRO A 107 14.63 43.84 89.90
N PHE A 108 15.18 43.23 88.82
CA PHE A 108 15.42 43.85 87.49
C PHE A 108 14.88 42.97 86.45
N ILE A 109 14.52 43.53 85.28
CA ILE A 109 14.26 42.81 84.04
C ILE A 109 15.46 42.96 83.15
N VAL A 110 16.00 41.85 82.65
CA VAL A 110 16.98 41.82 81.55
C VAL A 110 16.23 41.41 80.30
N GLY A 111 16.28 42.28 79.31
CA GLY A 111 15.65 42.00 77.97
C GLY A 111 16.68 41.95 76.87
N ILE A 112 16.48 41.01 75.95
CA ILE A 112 17.23 40.88 74.68
C ILE A 112 16.24 41.02 73.57
N ILE A 113 16.57 41.81 72.52
CA ILE A 113 15.71 42.11 71.42
C ILE A 113 16.38 41.62 70.12
N LYS A 114 15.68 40.80 69.31
CA LYS A 114 16.14 40.35 68.00
C LYS A 114 15.22 40.89 66.91
N ASP A 115 15.77 41.59 65.95
CA ASP A 115 15.00 42.05 64.81
C ASP A 115 14.71 40.84 63.84
N ILE A 116 13.44 40.47 63.75
CA ILE A 116 12.95 39.35 62.88
C ILE A 116 12.15 39.85 61.67
N THR A 117 12.23 41.12 61.35
CA THR A 117 11.46 41.72 60.24
C THR A 117 11.74 41.07 58.92
N SER A 118 13.01 40.79 58.58
CA SER A 118 13.42 40.11 57.33
C SER A 118 12.92 38.68 57.31
N LEU A 119 12.95 37.94 58.41
CA LEU A 119 12.44 36.59 58.56
C LEU A 119 10.93 36.55 58.28
N LYS A 120 10.16 37.42 58.90
CA LYS A 120 8.70 37.50 58.71
C LYS A 120 8.32 37.85 57.28
N LYS A 121 9.08 38.73 56.59
CA LYS A 121 8.89 39.03 55.19
C LYS A 121 9.17 37.81 54.31
N ALA A 122 10.23 37.06 54.58
CA ALA A 122 10.58 35.87 53.84
C ALA A 122 9.53 34.74 54.01
N GLU A 123 9.04 34.52 55.24
CA GLU A 123 7.95 33.58 55.53
C GLU A 123 6.69 33.92 54.72
N ALA A 124 6.25 35.16 54.73
CA ALA A 124 5.07 35.62 54.00
C ALA A 124 5.22 35.43 52.46
N VAL A 125 6.42 35.68 51.92
CA VAL A 125 6.71 35.44 50.50
C VAL A 125 6.67 33.95 50.17
N LEU A 126 7.27 33.10 51.02
CA LEU A 126 7.28 31.67 50.84
C LEU A 126 5.85 31.07 50.85
N GLU A 127 5.05 31.48 51.82
CA GLU A 127 3.66 31.02 51.93
C GLU A 127 2.84 31.40 50.69
N ARG A 128 2.97 32.63 50.24
CA ARG A 128 2.30 33.10 49.00
C ARG A 128 2.77 32.32 47.77
N THR A 129 4.07 32.04 47.70
CA THR A 129 4.64 31.29 46.56
C THR A 129 4.12 29.84 46.54
N ASN A 130 4.05 29.20 47.74
CA ASN A 130 3.53 27.85 47.83
C ASN A 130 2.06 27.75 47.40
N LEU A 131 1.21 28.69 47.79
CA LEU A 131 -0.20 28.72 47.35
C LEU A 131 -0.32 28.84 45.83
N VAL A 132 0.51 29.67 45.20
CA VAL A 132 0.54 29.80 43.74
C VAL A 132 1.00 28.49 43.06
N LEU A 133 2.08 27.87 43.60
CA LEU A 133 2.58 26.60 43.07
C LEU A 133 1.56 25.49 43.21
N GLU A 134 0.88 25.36 44.32
CA GLU A 134 -0.18 24.37 44.52
C GLU A 134 -1.33 24.56 43.52
N GLY A 135 -1.72 25.81 43.24
CA GLY A 135 -2.69 26.13 42.21
C GLY A 135 -2.26 25.68 40.80
N MET A 136 -1.01 26.01 40.45
CA MET A 136 -0.43 25.60 39.15
C MET A 136 -0.29 24.09 39.02
N VAL A 137 0.13 23.38 40.07
CA VAL A 137 0.23 21.91 40.08
C VAL A 137 -1.15 21.29 39.83
N ARG A 138 -2.17 21.78 40.57
CA ARG A 138 -3.54 21.27 40.43
C ARG A 138 -4.09 21.45 39.00
N GLU A 139 -3.90 22.63 38.41
CA GLU A 139 -4.30 22.91 37.02
C GLU A 139 -3.59 21.99 36.02
N ARG A 140 -2.26 21.88 36.16
CA ARG A 140 -1.47 21.02 35.26
C ARG A 140 -1.83 19.54 35.40
N THR A 141 -2.12 19.07 36.61
CA THR A 141 -2.55 17.69 36.84
C THR A 141 -3.88 17.41 36.13
N ALA A 142 -4.85 18.33 36.27
CA ALA A 142 -6.14 18.20 35.58
C ALA A 142 -6.01 18.23 34.05
N ASP A 143 -5.11 19.05 33.51
CA ASP A 143 -4.82 19.09 32.07
C ASP A 143 -4.18 17.78 31.59
N LEU A 144 -3.21 17.25 32.35
CA LEU A 144 -2.56 15.98 32.05
C LEU A 144 -3.55 14.80 32.11
N GLU A 145 -4.43 14.77 33.07
CA GLU A 145 -5.46 13.74 33.18
C GLU A 145 -6.40 13.76 31.97
N ARG A 146 -6.83 14.94 31.52
CA ARG A 146 -7.65 15.10 30.29
C ARG A 146 -6.90 14.63 29.05
N ALA A 147 -5.67 15.10 28.86
CA ALA A 147 -4.84 14.70 27.72
C ALA A 147 -4.56 13.19 27.70
N ASN A 148 -4.32 12.59 28.88
CA ASN A 148 -4.10 11.15 29.00
C ASN A 148 -5.37 10.35 28.66
N ALA A 149 -6.54 10.80 29.13
CA ALA A 149 -7.82 10.17 28.77
C ALA A 149 -8.09 10.21 27.25
N GLU A 150 -7.84 11.35 26.61
CA GLU A 150 -7.96 11.47 25.14
C GLU A 150 -6.97 10.57 24.41
N MET A 151 -5.73 10.46 24.91
CA MET A 151 -4.70 9.60 24.34
C MET A 151 -5.08 8.12 24.45
N GLN A 152 -5.63 7.67 25.58
CA GLN A 152 -6.10 6.29 25.77
C GLN A 152 -7.22 5.92 24.77
N VAL A 153 -8.15 6.84 24.52
CA VAL A 153 -9.19 6.63 23.50
C VAL A 153 -8.56 6.46 22.10
N ARG A 154 -7.59 7.31 21.75
CA ARG A 154 -6.90 7.20 20.44
C ARG A 154 -6.11 5.92 20.30
N ILE A 155 -5.41 5.48 21.37
CA ILE A 155 -4.70 4.20 21.36
C ILE A 155 -5.68 3.05 21.12
N GLY A 156 -6.81 3.02 21.81
CA GLY A 156 -7.83 1.99 21.60
C GLY A 156 -8.38 1.97 20.17
N GLN A 157 -8.58 3.15 19.56
CA GLN A 157 -8.99 3.24 18.14
C GLN A 157 -7.92 2.71 17.18
N LEU A 158 -6.65 3.02 17.42
CA LEU A 158 -5.53 2.53 16.61
C LEU A 158 -5.35 1.02 16.73
N ASP A 159 -5.47 0.47 17.93
CA ASP A 159 -5.39 -0.98 18.14
C ASP A 159 -6.52 -1.72 17.41
N TYR A 160 -7.73 -1.19 17.49
CA TYR A 160 -8.87 -1.73 16.74
C TYR A 160 -8.64 -1.69 15.23
N LEU A 161 -8.15 -0.56 14.70
CA LEU A 161 -7.80 -0.42 13.28
C LEU A 161 -6.74 -1.41 12.85
N ASN A 162 -5.67 -1.56 13.63
CA ASN A 162 -4.59 -2.50 13.33
C ASN A 162 -5.10 -3.95 13.35
N GLN A 163 -5.93 -4.30 14.31
CA GLN A 163 -6.52 -5.63 14.39
C GLN A 163 -7.39 -5.92 13.17
N LYS A 164 -8.30 -5.01 12.82
CA LYS A 164 -9.20 -5.17 11.68
C LYS A 164 -8.46 -5.11 10.34
N GLY A 165 -7.48 -4.20 10.21
CA GLY A 165 -6.63 -4.14 9.01
C GLY A 165 -5.87 -5.44 8.76
N ARG A 166 -5.36 -6.10 9.82
CA ARG A 166 -4.72 -7.41 9.70
C ARG A 166 -5.72 -8.51 9.32
N ALA A 167 -6.90 -8.50 9.92
CA ALA A 167 -7.96 -9.46 9.59
C ALA A 167 -8.33 -9.35 8.10
N PHE A 168 -8.59 -8.15 7.61
CA PHE A 168 -8.88 -7.90 6.19
C PHE A 168 -7.74 -8.35 5.27
N ALA A 169 -6.48 -8.06 5.62
CA ALA A 169 -5.33 -8.40 4.79
C ALA A 169 -5.03 -9.89 4.67
N GLN A 170 -5.53 -10.72 5.59
CA GLN A 170 -5.35 -12.18 5.58
C GLN A 170 -6.38 -12.91 4.73
N ILE A 171 -7.49 -12.27 4.42
CA ILE A 171 -8.56 -12.87 3.63
C ILE A 171 -8.27 -12.63 2.15
N LEU A 172 -8.20 -13.72 1.39
CA LEU A 172 -7.94 -13.69 -0.06
C LEU A 172 -9.21 -13.94 -0.89
N ASP A 173 -10.26 -14.48 -0.27
CA ASP A 173 -11.54 -14.65 -0.91
C ASP A 173 -12.38 -13.37 -0.81
N ARG A 174 -12.91 -12.92 -1.94
CA ARG A 174 -13.65 -11.66 -2.03
C ARG A 174 -14.96 -11.68 -1.22
N GLU A 175 -15.66 -12.79 -1.21
CA GLU A 175 -16.93 -12.92 -0.47
C GLU A 175 -16.68 -12.91 1.04
N GLU A 176 -15.62 -13.58 1.50
CA GLU A 176 -15.22 -13.55 2.90
C GLU A 176 -14.77 -12.14 3.34
N VAL A 177 -14.07 -11.38 2.48
CA VAL A 177 -13.72 -9.98 2.75
C VAL A 177 -14.98 -9.15 2.95
N LEU A 178 -16.00 -9.30 2.10
CA LEU A 178 -17.26 -8.58 2.23
C LEU A 178 -18.00 -8.91 3.52
N GLU A 179 -18.00 -10.16 3.93
CA GLU A 179 -18.61 -10.60 5.20
C GLU A 179 -17.88 -10.00 6.41
N GLU A 180 -16.54 -9.99 6.41
CA GLU A 180 -15.74 -9.42 7.50
C GLU A 180 -15.89 -7.88 7.56
N ILE A 181 -15.98 -7.19 6.42
CA ILE A 181 -16.28 -5.76 6.37
C ILE A 181 -17.64 -5.51 7.00
N LEU A 182 -18.67 -6.23 6.58
CA LEU A 182 -20.02 -6.06 7.13
C LEU A 182 -20.05 -6.35 8.64
N ALA A 183 -19.42 -7.43 9.08
CA ALA A 183 -19.31 -7.80 10.48
C ALA A 183 -18.59 -6.71 11.31
N THR A 184 -17.54 -6.12 10.76
CA THR A 184 -16.78 -5.05 11.41
C THR A 184 -17.64 -3.80 11.64
N PHE A 185 -18.35 -3.33 10.61
CA PHE A 185 -19.26 -2.18 10.75
C PHE A 185 -20.47 -2.50 11.65
N SER A 186 -21.01 -3.71 11.56
CA SER A 186 -22.12 -4.14 12.43
C SER A 186 -21.69 -4.25 13.90
N GLY A 187 -20.47 -4.68 14.17
CA GLY A 187 -19.93 -4.74 15.52
C GLY A 187 -19.71 -3.35 16.14
N LEU A 188 -19.36 -2.34 15.32
CA LEU A 188 -19.24 -0.96 15.78
C LEU A 188 -20.61 -0.29 16.04
N TYR A 189 -21.63 -0.68 15.30
CA TYR A 189 -22.99 -0.10 15.35
C TYR A 189 -24.05 -1.19 15.38
N PRO A 190 -24.14 -1.96 16.48
CA PRO A 190 -25.05 -3.12 16.54
C PRO A 190 -26.52 -2.78 16.42
N ASP A 191 -26.91 -1.57 16.82
CA ASP A 191 -28.30 -1.10 16.77
C ASP A 191 -28.67 -0.39 15.45
N SER A 192 -27.71 -0.25 14.54
CA SER A 192 -27.91 0.45 13.26
C SER A 192 -28.05 -0.55 12.11
N PRO A 193 -29.12 -0.47 11.32
CA PRO A 193 -29.20 -1.18 10.05
C PRO A 193 -28.09 -0.75 9.10
N ILE A 194 -27.43 -1.73 8.49
CA ILE A 194 -26.29 -1.51 7.61
C ILE A 194 -26.57 -2.08 6.23
N ASN A 195 -26.27 -1.31 5.22
CA ASN A 195 -26.31 -1.71 3.82
C ASN A 195 -24.94 -1.48 3.18
N MET A 196 -24.37 -2.52 2.59
CA MET A 196 -23.13 -2.45 1.82
C MET A 196 -23.41 -2.69 0.35
N VAL A 197 -22.93 -1.80 -0.49
CA VAL A 197 -23.15 -1.80 -1.93
C VAL A 197 -21.83 -1.78 -2.66
N LEU A 198 -21.69 -2.64 -3.67
CA LEU A 198 -20.56 -2.62 -4.59
C LEU A 198 -21.03 -2.30 -6.01
N TRP A 199 -20.17 -1.58 -6.73
CA TRP A 199 -20.43 -1.12 -8.08
C TRP A 199 -19.54 -1.85 -9.10
N ASP A 200 -20.11 -2.15 -10.25
CA ASP A 200 -19.39 -2.62 -11.42
C ASP A 200 -19.81 -1.73 -12.61
N GLY A 201 -19.02 -0.71 -12.88
CA GLY A 201 -19.38 0.31 -13.85
C GLY A 201 -20.67 1.04 -13.44
N ASN A 202 -21.76 0.92 -14.22
CA ASN A 202 -23.03 1.57 -13.96
C ASN A 202 -24.05 0.67 -13.23
N ARG A 203 -23.66 -0.49 -12.72
CA ARG A 203 -24.59 -1.46 -12.09
C ARG A 203 -24.14 -1.83 -10.69
N ILE A 204 -25.12 -2.02 -9.80
CA ILE A 204 -24.89 -2.64 -8.50
C ILE A 204 -24.55 -4.10 -8.72
N ARG A 205 -23.34 -4.53 -8.29
CA ARG A 205 -22.88 -5.91 -8.44
C ARG A 205 -23.21 -6.77 -7.22
N SER A 206 -23.08 -6.21 -6.02
CA SER A 206 -23.30 -6.95 -4.79
C SER A 206 -23.92 -6.07 -3.74
N VAL A 207 -24.88 -6.62 -2.99
CA VAL A 207 -25.52 -5.98 -1.84
C VAL A 207 -25.44 -6.94 -0.68
N ARG A 208 -24.94 -6.47 0.46
CA ARG A 208 -24.90 -7.18 1.74
C ARG A 208 -25.57 -6.33 2.79
N GLN A 209 -26.30 -6.95 3.71
CA GLN A 209 -27.09 -6.23 4.71
C GLN A 209 -27.04 -6.90 6.07
N ALA A 210 -27.03 -6.09 7.13
CA ALA A 210 -27.15 -6.52 8.51
C ALA A 210 -28.22 -5.67 9.23
N GLY A 211 -28.95 -6.28 10.17
CA GLY A 211 -29.97 -5.59 10.97
C GLY A 211 -31.25 -5.22 10.22
N ILE A 212 -31.48 -5.73 9.00
CA ILE A 212 -32.64 -5.39 8.16
C ILE A 212 -33.59 -6.59 8.00
N ARG A 213 -34.89 -6.37 8.18
CA ARG A 213 -35.91 -7.40 7.89
C ARG A 213 -36.14 -7.51 6.38
N LEU A 214 -36.35 -8.75 5.90
CA LEU A 214 -36.41 -9.13 4.47
C LEU A 214 -37.38 -8.26 3.60
N ASN A 215 -38.46 -7.72 4.16
CA ASN A 215 -39.45 -6.96 3.43
C ASN A 215 -39.04 -5.50 3.07
N ALA A 216 -38.02 -4.96 3.73
CA ALA A 216 -37.47 -3.63 3.45
C ALA A 216 -36.33 -3.67 2.39
N LEU A 217 -35.87 -4.86 2.03
CA LEU A 217 -34.71 -5.11 1.16
C LEU A 217 -34.84 -4.55 -0.25
N LYS A 218 -36.03 -4.67 -0.86
CA LYS A 218 -36.25 -4.20 -2.25
C LYS A 218 -36.27 -2.67 -2.36
N ALA A 219 -36.70 -1.97 -1.30
CA ALA A 219 -36.69 -0.51 -1.26
C ALA A 219 -35.27 0.07 -1.06
N PHE A 220 -34.43 -0.62 -0.29
CA PHE A 220 -33.09 -0.15 0.02
C PHE A 220 -32.13 -0.14 -1.18
N GLY A 221 -32.15 -1.21 -1.99
CA GLY A 221 -31.23 -1.34 -3.13
C GLY A 221 -31.60 -0.47 -4.33
N ALA A 222 -32.89 -0.25 -4.57
CA ALA A 222 -33.38 0.47 -5.75
C ALA A 222 -33.35 2.00 -5.60
N LEU A 223 -33.46 2.52 -4.37
CA LEU A 223 -33.53 3.97 -4.10
C LEU A 223 -32.18 4.65 -3.96
N LEU A 224 -31.12 3.89 -3.65
CA LEU A 224 -29.81 4.46 -3.33
C LEU A 224 -28.84 4.50 -4.52
N ALA A 225 -29.11 3.70 -5.53
CA ALA A 225 -28.19 3.55 -6.66
C ALA A 225 -27.94 4.84 -7.46
N PRO A 226 -28.94 5.67 -7.77
CA PRO A 226 -28.74 6.86 -8.60
C PRO A 226 -28.15 8.06 -7.83
N THR A 227 -28.50 8.20 -6.54
CA THR A 227 -28.16 9.40 -5.73
C THR A 227 -26.73 9.34 -5.14
N LEU A 228 -26.16 8.15 -5.01
CA LEU A 228 -24.84 7.96 -4.39
C LEU A 228 -23.70 7.91 -5.39
N ALA A 229 -23.98 7.69 -6.66
CA ALA A 229 -22.94 7.40 -7.66
C ALA A 229 -22.14 8.64 -8.13
N GLU A 230 -22.74 9.82 -8.12
CA GLU A 230 -22.12 10.98 -8.79
C GLU A 230 -21.46 12.00 -7.86
N ASP A 231 -21.81 12.12 -6.59
CA ASP A 231 -21.41 13.28 -5.77
C ASP A 231 -20.68 12.99 -4.44
N SER A 232 -20.64 11.76 -3.94
CA SER A 232 -20.04 11.52 -2.61
C SER A 232 -18.61 11.01 -2.68
N ARG A 233 -17.66 11.93 -2.81
CA ARG A 233 -16.21 11.62 -2.70
C ARG A 233 -15.78 11.33 -1.28
N ASP A 234 -16.51 11.84 -0.28
CA ASP A 234 -16.17 11.80 1.12
C ASP A 234 -17.28 11.12 1.94
N ILE A 235 -16.96 10.80 3.21
CA ILE A 235 -17.96 10.34 4.16
C ILE A 235 -19.01 11.44 4.32
N ALA A 236 -20.26 11.12 4.05
CA ALA A 236 -21.35 12.09 4.02
C ALA A 236 -22.51 11.67 4.91
N PHE A 237 -23.12 12.67 5.54
CA PHE A 237 -24.38 12.53 6.26
C PHE A 237 -25.54 12.98 5.38
N GLY A 238 -26.65 12.26 5.45
CA GLY A 238 -27.86 12.62 4.73
C GLY A 238 -29.12 12.40 5.56
N SER A 239 -30.21 13.10 5.21
CA SER A 239 -31.53 12.79 5.69
C SER A 239 -32.05 11.52 5.02
N LEU A 240 -32.92 10.77 5.70
CA LEU A 240 -33.57 9.62 5.08
C LEU A 240 -34.56 10.07 3.99
N ASP A 241 -34.51 9.34 2.88
CA ASP A 241 -35.58 9.41 1.89
C ASP A 241 -36.95 9.10 2.53
N PRO A 242 -38.05 9.73 2.12
CA PRO A 242 -39.39 9.52 2.70
C PRO A 242 -39.84 8.05 2.75
N ILE A 243 -39.41 7.22 1.80
CA ILE A 243 -39.72 5.78 1.78
C ILE A 243 -38.94 5.05 2.86
N LEU A 244 -37.65 5.38 3.03
CA LEU A 244 -36.81 4.82 4.08
C LEU A 244 -37.25 5.29 5.47
N ALA A 245 -37.61 6.57 5.62
CA ALA A 245 -38.12 7.10 6.88
C ALA A 245 -39.42 6.41 7.32
N LYS A 246 -40.29 6.04 6.38
CA LYS A 246 -41.48 5.25 6.67
C LYS A 246 -41.18 3.80 7.03
N ALA A 247 -40.15 3.21 6.43
CA ALA A 247 -39.72 1.83 6.72
C ALA A 247 -38.94 1.69 8.03
N PHE A 248 -38.26 2.77 8.44
CA PHE A 248 -37.40 2.83 9.62
C PHE A 248 -37.71 4.06 10.49
N PRO A 249 -38.86 4.09 11.19
CA PRO A 249 -39.34 5.29 11.90
C PRO A 249 -38.46 5.73 13.07
N ASP A 250 -37.63 4.83 13.61
CA ASP A 250 -36.72 5.11 14.72
C ASP A 250 -35.42 5.79 14.27
N PHE A 251 -35.22 5.95 12.95
CA PHE A 251 -34.01 6.53 12.36
C PHE A 251 -34.34 7.84 11.66
N SER A 252 -33.47 8.84 11.80
CA SER A 252 -33.66 10.19 11.24
C SER A 252 -32.67 10.54 10.13
N GLY A 253 -31.59 9.81 10.00
CA GLY A 253 -30.55 10.06 9.00
C GLY A 253 -29.77 8.82 8.60
N HIS A 254 -28.84 9.03 7.71
CA HIS A 254 -27.89 7.99 7.32
C HIS A 254 -26.46 8.55 7.23
N LEU A 255 -25.49 7.68 7.39
CA LEU A 255 -24.08 7.91 7.11
C LEU A 255 -23.67 7.07 5.90
N TRP A 256 -23.08 7.69 4.92
CA TRP A 256 -22.46 7.05 3.77
C TRP A 256 -20.94 7.01 3.91
N ILE A 257 -20.33 5.85 3.77
CA ILE A 257 -18.88 5.61 3.84
C ILE A 257 -18.45 5.03 2.49
N PRO A 258 -17.85 5.83 1.59
CA PRO A 258 -17.48 5.38 0.25
C PRO A 258 -16.26 4.47 0.28
N PHE A 259 -16.24 3.51 -0.64
CA PHE A 259 -15.08 2.68 -0.98
C PHE A 259 -14.51 3.16 -2.31
N ARG A 260 -13.29 3.69 -2.28
CA ARG A 260 -12.61 4.24 -3.46
C ARG A 260 -11.16 3.79 -3.49
N ASN A 261 -10.70 3.42 -4.69
CA ASN A 261 -9.30 3.16 -4.97
C ASN A 261 -8.76 4.11 -6.06
N GLY A 262 -7.52 3.89 -6.52
CA GLY A 262 -6.91 4.68 -7.58
C GLY A 262 -7.61 4.59 -8.94
N SER A 263 -8.40 3.54 -9.17
CA SER A 263 -9.17 3.32 -10.41
C SER A 263 -10.57 3.92 -10.36
N GLY A 264 -11.05 4.35 -9.18
CA GLY A 264 -12.34 5.00 -9.05
C GLY A 264 -13.18 4.56 -7.85
N PHE A 265 -14.48 4.60 -8.02
CA PHE A 265 -15.47 4.28 -7.02
C PHE A 265 -15.85 2.80 -7.07
N LEU A 266 -15.69 2.09 -5.96
CA LEU A 266 -16.01 0.66 -5.84
C LEU A 266 -17.36 0.39 -5.20
N GLY A 267 -17.87 1.35 -4.39
CA GLY A 267 -19.09 1.16 -3.61
C GLY A 267 -19.03 1.85 -2.26
N GLY A 268 -19.65 1.28 -1.23
CA GLY A 268 -19.58 1.82 0.12
C GLY A 268 -20.52 1.13 1.10
N VAL A 269 -20.45 1.61 2.33
CA VAL A 269 -21.34 1.21 3.43
C VAL A 269 -22.24 2.36 3.80
N GLN A 270 -23.54 2.09 3.95
CA GLN A 270 -24.52 2.99 4.48
C GLN A 270 -25.02 2.49 5.83
N LEU A 271 -24.99 3.36 6.84
CA LEU A 271 -25.56 3.11 8.16
C LEU A 271 -26.77 4.01 8.37
N LEU A 272 -27.85 3.46 8.90
CA LEU A 272 -28.97 4.26 9.38
C LEU A 272 -28.68 4.77 10.80
N LEU A 273 -29.03 6.01 11.07
CA LEU A 273 -28.68 6.72 12.28
C LEU A 273 -29.92 7.15 13.06
N PRO A 274 -30.03 6.83 14.38
CA PRO A 274 -31.13 7.28 15.20
C PRO A 274 -31.07 8.79 15.47
N SER A 275 -32.15 9.39 15.94
CA SER A 275 -32.21 10.84 16.24
C SER A 275 -31.12 11.26 17.26
N GLY A 276 -30.47 12.40 17.03
CA GLY A 276 -29.48 12.99 17.92
C GLY A 276 -28.07 12.40 17.86
N TRP A 277 -27.78 11.66 16.81
CA TRP A 277 -26.48 10.99 16.61
C TRP A 277 -25.36 11.94 16.14
N GLU A 278 -25.65 13.12 15.60
CA GLU A 278 -24.72 13.99 14.88
C GLU A 278 -23.46 14.30 15.69
N ARG A 279 -23.61 14.63 16.97
CA ARG A 279 -22.46 14.94 17.84
C ARG A 279 -21.59 13.73 18.17
N ARG A 280 -22.18 12.54 18.25
CA ARG A 280 -21.45 11.30 18.56
C ARG A 280 -20.64 10.80 17.37
N MET A 281 -21.20 10.91 16.18
CA MET A 281 -20.56 10.39 14.96
C MET A 281 -19.35 11.21 14.50
N ALA A 282 -19.32 12.52 14.77
CA ALA A 282 -18.18 13.36 14.39
C ALA A 282 -16.83 12.85 14.93
N ALA A 283 -16.83 12.30 16.16
CA ALA A 283 -15.63 11.71 16.77
C ALA A 283 -15.21 10.37 16.12
N HIS A 284 -16.12 9.69 15.41
CA HIS A 284 -15.87 8.39 14.78
C HIS A 284 -15.44 8.50 13.31
N LEU A 285 -15.61 9.65 12.66
CA LEU A 285 -15.30 9.81 11.24
C LEU A 285 -13.86 9.41 10.86
N PRO A 286 -12.81 9.76 11.63
CA PRO A 286 -11.44 9.33 11.31
C PRO A 286 -11.28 7.80 11.34
N LEU A 287 -11.91 7.13 12.32
CA LEU A 287 -11.92 5.67 12.44
C LEU A 287 -12.61 5.02 11.23
N LEU A 288 -13.77 5.53 10.84
CA LEU A 288 -14.55 5.01 9.73
C LEU A 288 -13.83 5.21 8.39
N GLY A 289 -13.17 6.36 8.21
CA GLY A 289 -12.36 6.62 7.03
C GLY A 289 -11.17 5.66 6.91
N ALA A 290 -10.49 5.39 8.02
CA ALA A 290 -9.39 4.44 8.05
C ALA A 290 -9.86 2.99 7.80
N LEU A 291 -11.00 2.58 8.38
CA LEU A 291 -11.61 1.27 8.10
C LEU A 291 -12.02 1.14 6.64
N SER A 292 -12.60 2.19 6.05
CA SER A 292 -12.92 2.22 4.61
C SER A 292 -11.69 1.98 3.75
N LEU A 293 -10.56 2.62 4.06
CA LEU A 293 -9.32 2.42 3.34
C LEU A 293 -8.79 0.98 3.46
N HIS A 294 -8.83 0.39 4.65
CA HIS A 294 -8.46 -1.01 4.85
C HIS A 294 -9.39 -1.97 4.10
N ALA A 295 -10.70 -1.70 4.11
CA ALA A 295 -11.69 -2.48 3.36
C ALA A 295 -11.43 -2.44 1.85
N VAL A 296 -11.16 -1.26 1.30
CA VAL A 296 -10.81 -1.08 -0.11
C VAL A 296 -9.55 -1.84 -0.46
N THR A 297 -8.50 -1.73 0.35
CA THR A 297 -7.23 -2.44 0.11
C THR A 297 -7.43 -3.95 0.11
N ALA A 298 -8.24 -4.48 1.02
CA ALA A 298 -8.55 -5.90 1.07
C ALA A 298 -9.35 -6.37 -0.16
N LEU A 299 -10.34 -5.60 -0.60
CA LEU A 299 -11.12 -5.89 -1.80
C LEU A 299 -10.25 -5.89 -3.07
N ASP A 300 -9.34 -4.93 -3.18
CA ASP A 300 -8.38 -4.87 -4.30
C ASP A 300 -7.44 -6.08 -4.27
N ASN A 301 -6.89 -6.43 -3.11
CA ASN A 301 -6.02 -7.59 -2.96
C ASN A 301 -6.74 -8.90 -3.33
N ALA A 302 -7.96 -9.10 -2.84
CA ALA A 302 -8.76 -10.28 -3.17
C ALA A 302 -9.07 -10.35 -4.68
N SER A 303 -9.44 -9.23 -5.30
CA SER A 303 -9.70 -9.16 -6.74
C SER A 303 -8.43 -9.44 -7.57
N MET A 304 -7.27 -8.93 -7.14
CA MET A 304 -5.99 -9.22 -7.77
C MET A 304 -5.60 -10.70 -7.62
N HIS A 305 -5.84 -11.30 -6.46
CA HIS A 305 -5.57 -12.72 -6.21
C HIS A 305 -6.44 -13.63 -7.08
N GLU A 306 -7.74 -13.31 -7.21
CA GLU A 306 -8.67 -14.02 -8.09
C GLU A 306 -8.19 -13.96 -9.56
N ALA A 307 -7.87 -12.76 -10.05
CA ALA A 307 -7.36 -12.56 -11.41
C ALA A 307 -6.02 -13.27 -11.67
N GLN A 308 -5.14 -13.33 -10.67
CA GLN A 308 -3.88 -14.09 -10.76
C GLN A 308 -4.15 -15.60 -10.83
N GLY A 309 -5.09 -16.10 -10.03
CA GLY A 309 -5.52 -17.50 -10.05
C GLY A 309 -6.11 -17.92 -11.40
N GLU A 310 -6.96 -17.08 -12.01
CA GLU A 310 -7.52 -17.32 -13.34
C GLU A 310 -6.43 -17.33 -14.42
N ARG A 311 -5.50 -16.35 -14.37
CA ARG A 311 -4.35 -16.32 -15.30
C ARG A 311 -3.48 -17.57 -15.18
N ALA A 312 -3.15 -17.99 -13.96
CA ALA A 312 -2.35 -19.19 -13.73
C ALA A 312 -3.04 -20.45 -14.26
N ARG A 313 -4.36 -20.59 -14.09
CA ARG A 313 -5.14 -21.69 -14.66
C ARG A 313 -5.09 -21.66 -16.19
N MET A 314 -5.31 -20.50 -16.79
CA MET A 314 -5.26 -20.33 -18.25
C MET A 314 -3.88 -20.67 -18.81
N GLU A 315 -2.80 -20.26 -18.16
CA GLU A 315 -1.42 -20.62 -18.54
C GLU A 315 -1.18 -22.13 -18.50
N ILE A 316 -1.72 -22.84 -17.48
CA ILE A 316 -1.64 -24.30 -17.38
C ILE A 316 -2.38 -24.96 -18.54
N GLU A 317 -3.60 -24.51 -18.84
CA GLU A 317 -4.42 -25.06 -19.95
C GLU A 317 -3.73 -24.85 -21.30
N LEU A 318 -3.18 -23.66 -21.55
CA LEU A 318 -2.42 -23.36 -22.76
C LEU A 318 -1.16 -24.22 -22.87
N ARG A 319 -0.44 -24.42 -21.78
CA ARG A 319 0.74 -25.30 -21.74
C ARG A 319 0.38 -26.76 -22.06
N MET A 320 -0.77 -27.24 -21.57
CA MET A 320 -1.28 -28.56 -21.94
C MET A 320 -1.62 -28.63 -23.44
N ALA A 321 -2.32 -27.62 -23.97
CA ALA A 321 -2.63 -27.53 -25.39
C ALA A 321 -1.35 -27.53 -26.27
N ARG A 322 -0.31 -26.77 -25.88
CA ARG A 322 1.02 -26.79 -26.53
C ARG A 322 1.63 -28.20 -26.57
N LYS A 323 1.56 -28.93 -25.44
CA LYS A 323 2.08 -30.30 -25.39
C LYS A 323 1.34 -31.22 -26.34
N ILE A 324 0.01 -31.10 -26.45
CA ILE A 324 -0.82 -31.89 -27.36
C ILE A 324 -0.46 -31.53 -28.82
N GLN A 325 -0.36 -30.24 -29.15
CA GLN A 325 -0.01 -29.77 -30.49
C GLN A 325 1.40 -30.22 -30.88
N GLY A 326 2.36 -30.21 -29.97
CA GLY A 326 3.72 -30.69 -30.22
C GLY A 326 3.78 -32.16 -30.65
N HIS A 327 2.81 -32.98 -30.26
CA HIS A 327 2.69 -34.36 -30.76
C HIS A 327 2.14 -34.47 -32.21
N TYR A 328 1.60 -33.38 -32.77
CA TYR A 328 1.08 -33.37 -34.11
C TYR A 328 2.17 -33.16 -35.18
N VAL A 329 3.34 -32.66 -34.78
CA VAL A 329 4.50 -32.52 -35.67
C VAL A 329 5.33 -33.81 -35.55
N PRO A 330 5.26 -34.71 -36.54
CA PRO A 330 6.04 -35.96 -36.49
C PRO A 330 7.51 -35.69 -36.81
N GLU A 331 8.36 -36.61 -36.40
CA GLU A 331 9.76 -36.60 -36.84
C GLU A 331 9.86 -36.83 -38.36
N PRO A 332 10.83 -36.21 -39.05
CA PRO A 332 11.03 -36.46 -40.48
C PRO A 332 11.24 -37.94 -40.76
N PRO A 333 10.52 -38.49 -41.73
CA PRO A 333 10.63 -39.92 -42.04
C PRO A 333 11.94 -40.25 -42.79
N VAL A 334 12.35 -41.49 -42.67
CA VAL A 334 13.43 -42.04 -43.51
C VAL A 334 12.87 -42.46 -44.86
N ILE A 335 13.21 -41.72 -45.92
CA ILE A 335 12.83 -42.01 -47.32
C ILE A 335 14.09 -42.45 -48.07
N PRO A 336 14.10 -43.61 -48.74
CA PRO A 336 15.28 -44.09 -49.44
C PRO A 336 15.83 -43.07 -50.45
N GLY A 337 17.11 -42.71 -50.34
CA GLY A 337 17.79 -41.77 -51.24
C GLY A 337 17.43 -40.29 -50.99
N LEU A 338 16.75 -39.97 -49.91
CA LEU A 338 16.46 -38.60 -49.51
C LEU A 338 16.94 -38.35 -48.06
N ASP A 339 17.51 -37.19 -47.82
CA ASP A 339 17.76 -36.63 -46.48
C ASP A 339 16.75 -35.51 -46.23
N LEU A 340 16.06 -35.57 -45.08
CA LEU A 340 14.99 -34.65 -44.71
C LEU A 340 15.24 -34.04 -43.36
N ALA A 341 14.93 -32.76 -43.23
CA ALA A 341 14.85 -32.08 -41.94
C ALA A 341 13.65 -31.15 -41.90
N GLY A 342 13.05 -31.00 -40.73
CA GLY A 342 11.95 -30.07 -40.54
C GLY A 342 11.91 -29.59 -39.11
N VAL A 343 11.48 -28.36 -38.90
CA VAL A 343 11.29 -27.75 -37.60
C VAL A 343 10.07 -26.88 -37.61
N TYR A 344 9.37 -26.89 -36.47
CA TYR A 344 8.28 -25.98 -36.17
C TYR A 344 8.56 -25.27 -34.83
N LEU A 345 8.53 -23.95 -34.85
CA LEU A 345 8.78 -23.07 -33.72
C LEU A 345 7.60 -22.12 -33.53
N PRO A 346 6.68 -22.39 -32.61
CA PRO A 346 5.55 -21.50 -32.36
C PRO A 346 5.99 -20.19 -31.70
N ALA A 347 5.38 -19.07 -32.11
CA ALA A 347 5.60 -17.75 -31.54
C ALA A 347 4.93 -17.56 -30.16
N ARG A 348 3.86 -18.31 -29.92
CA ARG A 348 3.10 -18.33 -28.68
C ARG A 348 3.05 -19.74 -28.09
N GLU A 349 2.22 -19.94 -27.08
CA GLU A 349 2.01 -21.26 -26.46
C GLU A 349 1.53 -22.28 -27.48
N ILE A 350 0.67 -21.86 -28.41
CA ILE A 350 0.14 -22.67 -29.56
C ILE A 350 0.14 -21.81 -30.81
N GLY A 351 0.32 -22.46 -31.97
CA GLY A 351 0.46 -21.77 -33.24
C GLY A 351 -0.48 -22.28 -34.36
N GLY A 352 -0.50 -21.52 -35.46
CA GLY A 352 -1.28 -21.81 -36.65
C GLY A 352 -0.56 -22.65 -37.71
N ASP A 353 0.77 -22.71 -37.65
CA ASP A 353 1.58 -23.45 -38.61
C ASP A 353 1.38 -24.96 -38.51
N TYR A 354 1.50 -25.62 -39.64
CA TYR A 354 1.37 -27.07 -39.75
C TYR A 354 2.50 -27.65 -40.58
N LEU A 355 3.18 -28.66 -40.02
CA LEU A 355 4.18 -29.48 -40.69
C LEU A 355 3.85 -30.95 -40.45
N ASP A 356 3.70 -31.73 -41.50
CA ASP A 356 3.35 -33.16 -41.39
C ASP A 356 3.99 -34.00 -42.48
N TYR A 357 4.19 -35.28 -42.12
CA TYR A 357 4.72 -36.33 -42.99
C TYR A 357 3.91 -37.59 -42.79
N PHE A 358 3.33 -38.15 -43.86
CA PHE A 358 2.64 -39.43 -43.78
C PHE A 358 2.60 -40.14 -45.12
N ARG A 359 2.30 -41.44 -45.13
CA ARG A 359 2.17 -42.23 -46.35
C ARG A 359 0.73 -42.31 -46.79
N ASN A 360 0.52 -42.26 -48.12
CA ASN A 360 -0.73 -42.64 -48.75
C ASN A 360 -0.83 -44.17 -48.94
N GLU A 361 -1.98 -44.66 -49.40
CA GLU A 361 -2.26 -46.09 -49.59
C GLU A 361 -1.40 -46.76 -50.70
N ILE A 362 -0.85 -45.99 -51.63
CA ILE A 362 0.06 -46.48 -52.69
C ILE A 362 1.52 -46.46 -52.26
N GLY A 363 1.82 -45.95 -51.08
CA GLY A 363 3.15 -45.94 -50.49
C GLY A 363 3.95 -44.67 -50.69
N ASP A 364 3.44 -43.65 -51.40
CA ASP A 364 4.09 -42.37 -51.57
C ASP A 364 4.01 -41.54 -50.29
N TRP A 365 4.97 -40.65 -50.12
CA TRP A 365 5.02 -39.76 -48.97
C TRP A 365 4.35 -38.42 -49.25
N ILE A 366 3.42 -38.05 -48.41
CA ILE A 366 2.81 -36.71 -48.41
C ILE A 366 3.51 -35.86 -47.35
N ILE A 367 3.98 -34.70 -47.78
CA ILE A 367 4.64 -33.68 -46.96
C ILE A 367 3.86 -32.38 -47.08
N VAL A 368 3.46 -31.81 -45.96
CA VAL A 368 2.64 -30.58 -45.94
C VAL A 368 3.28 -29.55 -45.04
N VAL A 369 3.45 -28.34 -45.58
CA VAL A 369 3.80 -27.13 -44.83
C VAL A 369 2.67 -26.14 -45.04
N ALA A 370 2.05 -25.66 -43.98
CA ALA A 370 0.95 -24.73 -44.08
C ALA A 370 0.97 -23.71 -42.95
N ASP A 371 0.33 -22.57 -43.16
CA ASP A 371 0.15 -21.52 -42.21
C ASP A 371 -1.29 -21.02 -42.24
N VAL A 372 -1.93 -20.96 -41.09
CA VAL A 372 -3.31 -20.50 -40.89
C VAL A 372 -3.32 -19.02 -40.53
N CYS A 373 -4.01 -18.22 -41.33
CA CYS A 373 -4.20 -16.81 -41.08
C CYS A 373 -4.69 -16.54 -39.65
N GLY A 374 -3.94 -15.71 -38.87
CA GLY A 374 -4.22 -15.40 -37.50
C GLY A 374 -3.25 -16.06 -36.50
N LYS A 375 -3.46 -15.87 -35.20
CA LYS A 375 -2.51 -16.33 -34.17
C LYS A 375 -3.22 -16.89 -32.94
N GLY A 376 -2.53 -17.79 -32.25
CA GLY A 376 -3.00 -18.33 -30.97
C GLY A 376 -4.12 -19.36 -31.14
N ILE A 377 -5.03 -19.42 -30.17
CA ILE A 377 -6.06 -20.47 -30.05
C ILE A 377 -6.92 -20.63 -31.32
N PRO A 378 -7.48 -19.56 -31.94
CA PRO A 378 -8.29 -19.71 -33.14
C PRO A 378 -7.53 -20.36 -34.28
N ALA A 379 -6.32 -19.89 -34.58
CA ALA A 379 -5.48 -20.46 -35.65
C ALA A 379 -5.10 -21.92 -35.38
N ALA A 380 -4.77 -22.25 -34.13
CA ALA A 380 -4.45 -23.62 -33.73
C ALA A 380 -5.63 -24.61 -33.88
N LEU A 381 -6.87 -24.18 -33.65
CA LEU A 381 -8.06 -24.98 -33.87
C LEU A 381 -8.29 -25.24 -35.35
N VAL A 382 -8.15 -24.22 -36.20
CA VAL A 382 -8.24 -24.35 -37.64
C VAL A 382 -7.12 -25.27 -38.17
N MET A 383 -5.89 -25.14 -37.67
CA MET A 383 -4.77 -26.01 -38.02
C MET A 383 -5.06 -27.48 -37.67
N THR A 384 -5.65 -27.75 -36.50
CA THR A 384 -6.03 -29.13 -36.11
C THR A 384 -7.07 -29.73 -37.03
N THR A 385 -8.02 -28.90 -37.49
CA THR A 385 -9.02 -29.30 -38.50
C THR A 385 -8.35 -29.56 -39.86
N LEU A 386 -7.46 -28.66 -40.30
CA LEU A 386 -6.67 -28.84 -41.53
C LEU A 386 -5.91 -30.16 -41.49
N ARG A 387 -5.17 -30.44 -40.40
CA ARG A 387 -4.45 -31.71 -40.21
C ARG A 387 -5.36 -32.92 -40.41
N SER A 388 -6.54 -32.88 -39.82
CA SER A 388 -7.51 -33.96 -39.88
C SER A 388 -8.01 -34.19 -41.30
N CYS A 389 -8.37 -33.12 -42.02
CA CYS A 389 -8.79 -33.16 -43.42
C CYS A 389 -7.66 -33.64 -44.35
N VAL A 390 -6.45 -33.07 -44.19
CA VAL A 390 -5.27 -33.47 -45.02
C VAL A 390 -4.94 -34.94 -44.80
N ARG A 391 -4.95 -35.47 -43.60
CA ARG A 391 -4.65 -36.89 -43.35
C ARG A 391 -5.76 -37.82 -43.83
N ALA A 392 -7.02 -37.40 -43.76
CA ALA A 392 -8.15 -38.21 -44.24
C ALA A 392 -8.14 -38.31 -45.76
N GLU A 393 -8.05 -37.18 -46.47
CA GLU A 393 -8.06 -37.12 -47.91
C GLU A 393 -6.74 -37.62 -48.54
N GLY A 394 -5.60 -37.26 -47.92
CA GLY A 394 -4.27 -37.60 -48.43
C GLY A 394 -3.99 -39.11 -48.54
N ARG A 395 -4.67 -39.94 -47.77
CA ARG A 395 -4.50 -41.39 -47.81
C ARG A 395 -4.80 -41.95 -49.21
N ARG A 396 -5.74 -41.37 -49.93
CA ARG A 396 -6.23 -41.88 -51.24
C ARG A 396 -5.72 -41.11 -52.45
N GLN A 397 -5.02 -39.99 -52.23
CA GLN A 397 -4.59 -39.10 -53.29
C GLN A 397 -3.13 -39.36 -53.71
N ALA A 398 -2.88 -39.40 -54.99
CA ALA A 398 -1.54 -39.41 -55.59
C ALA A 398 -1.14 -38.04 -56.14
N SER A 399 -2.09 -37.11 -56.27
CA SER A 399 -1.89 -35.76 -56.77
C SER A 399 -1.98 -34.77 -55.61
N SER A 400 -0.96 -33.92 -55.48
CA SER A 400 -0.94 -32.83 -54.49
C SER A 400 -2.04 -31.79 -54.74
N LYS A 401 -2.39 -31.55 -56.02
CA LYS A 401 -3.49 -30.67 -56.43
C LYS A 401 -4.85 -31.22 -56.01
N ASP A 402 -5.10 -32.51 -56.28
CA ASP A 402 -6.39 -33.13 -55.92
C ASP A 402 -6.58 -33.18 -54.42
N LEU A 403 -5.50 -33.41 -53.63
CA LEU A 403 -5.53 -33.36 -52.19
C LEU A 403 -5.94 -31.96 -51.70
N LEU A 404 -5.25 -30.91 -52.15
CA LEU A 404 -5.57 -29.56 -51.71
C LEU A 404 -6.95 -29.08 -52.16
N ALA A 405 -7.41 -29.50 -53.34
CA ALA A 405 -8.77 -29.24 -53.81
C ALA A 405 -9.83 -29.91 -52.91
N ALA A 406 -9.61 -31.19 -52.52
CA ALA A 406 -10.51 -31.87 -51.59
C ALA A 406 -10.55 -31.18 -50.22
N VAL A 407 -9.40 -30.74 -49.70
CA VAL A 407 -9.31 -29.97 -48.45
C VAL A 407 -10.02 -28.61 -48.59
N ASN A 408 -9.86 -27.90 -49.71
CA ASN A 408 -10.56 -26.63 -49.95
C ASN A 408 -12.09 -26.83 -50.01
N LEU A 409 -12.55 -27.92 -50.63
CA LEU A 409 -13.97 -28.24 -50.69
C LEU A 409 -14.56 -28.47 -49.27
N LEU A 410 -13.83 -29.16 -48.39
CA LEU A 410 -14.25 -29.47 -47.02
C LEU A 410 -14.22 -28.23 -46.10
N MET A 411 -13.14 -27.47 -46.13
CA MET A 411 -12.88 -26.40 -45.18
C MET A 411 -13.28 -25.01 -45.72
N GLY A 412 -13.33 -24.82 -47.05
CA GLY A 412 -13.56 -23.51 -47.67
C GLY A 412 -14.80 -22.77 -47.19
N PRO A 413 -15.97 -23.41 -47.12
CA PRO A 413 -17.18 -22.73 -46.62
C PRO A 413 -17.07 -22.18 -45.18
N GLU A 414 -16.34 -22.87 -44.31
CA GLU A 414 -16.12 -22.45 -42.93
C GLU A 414 -15.07 -21.33 -42.85
N LEU A 415 -13.96 -21.49 -43.57
CA LEU A 415 -12.91 -20.46 -43.65
C LEU A 415 -13.47 -19.12 -44.18
N GLN A 416 -14.34 -19.17 -45.22
CA GLN A 416 -14.96 -17.97 -45.77
C GLN A 416 -15.89 -17.29 -44.76
N ARG A 417 -16.68 -18.05 -44.01
CA ARG A 417 -17.55 -17.53 -42.94
C ARG A 417 -16.76 -16.81 -41.85
N GLU A 418 -15.65 -17.41 -41.42
CA GLU A 418 -14.76 -16.86 -40.41
C GLU A 418 -13.79 -15.78 -40.96
N LYS A 419 -13.86 -15.48 -42.26
CA LYS A 419 -12.95 -14.56 -42.99
C LYS A 419 -11.48 -14.94 -42.79
N SER A 420 -11.20 -16.22 -42.76
CA SER A 420 -9.88 -16.81 -42.60
C SER A 420 -9.46 -17.52 -43.88
N PHE A 421 -8.19 -17.79 -44.03
CA PHE A 421 -7.61 -18.57 -45.12
C PHE A 421 -6.38 -19.32 -44.62
N ILE A 422 -5.92 -20.28 -45.42
CA ILE A 422 -4.74 -21.08 -45.11
C ILE A 422 -3.80 -21.04 -46.29
N THR A 423 -2.54 -20.66 -46.06
CA THR A 423 -1.50 -20.87 -47.05
C THR A 423 -0.95 -22.29 -46.93
N CYS A 424 -0.77 -23.01 -48.01
CA CYS A 424 -0.37 -24.41 -47.95
C CYS A 424 0.54 -24.80 -49.12
N LEU A 425 1.59 -25.55 -48.81
CA LEU A 425 2.44 -26.26 -49.74
C LEU A 425 2.31 -27.75 -49.49
N CYS A 426 1.90 -28.49 -50.48
CA CYS A 426 1.79 -29.96 -50.44
C CYS A 426 2.73 -30.59 -51.45
N LEU A 427 3.56 -31.54 -50.99
CA LEU A 427 4.43 -32.36 -51.83
C LEU A 427 3.98 -33.82 -51.71
N VAL A 428 3.92 -34.50 -52.87
CA VAL A 428 3.74 -35.97 -52.90
C VAL A 428 5.01 -36.54 -53.52
N VAL A 429 5.78 -37.26 -52.71
CA VAL A 429 7.09 -37.82 -53.03
C VAL A 429 6.94 -39.31 -53.27
N SER A 430 7.43 -39.80 -54.40
CA SER A 430 7.39 -41.23 -54.75
C SER A 430 8.03 -42.08 -53.64
N ALA A 431 7.55 -43.31 -53.45
CA ALA A 431 8.11 -44.25 -52.48
C ALA A 431 9.61 -44.54 -52.65
N ARG A 432 10.15 -44.31 -53.89
CA ARG A 432 11.58 -44.45 -54.26
C ARG A 432 12.38 -43.17 -54.05
N GLY A 433 11.73 -42.02 -53.81
CA GLY A 433 12.40 -40.72 -53.64
C GLY A 433 13.05 -40.20 -54.95
N ASP A 434 12.62 -40.63 -56.15
CA ASP A 434 13.16 -40.24 -57.41
C ASP A 434 12.32 -39.17 -58.13
N ALA A 435 11.07 -39.01 -57.76
CA ALA A 435 10.14 -38.05 -58.32
C ALA A 435 9.21 -37.50 -57.28
N LEU A 436 8.74 -36.28 -57.45
CA LEU A 436 7.70 -35.68 -56.65
C LEU A 436 6.79 -34.79 -57.48
N ASN A 437 5.59 -34.62 -57.02
CA ASN A 437 4.74 -33.51 -57.45
C ASN A 437 4.47 -32.57 -56.27
N PHE A 438 4.31 -31.29 -56.56
CA PHE A 438 3.95 -30.34 -55.54
C PHE A 438 2.89 -29.35 -56.03
N THR A 439 2.12 -28.85 -55.08
CA THR A 439 1.10 -27.83 -55.32
C THR A 439 1.20 -26.78 -54.23
N ARG A 440 1.17 -25.53 -54.62
CA ARG A 440 1.21 -24.38 -53.75
C ARG A 440 -0.17 -23.70 -53.70
N ALA A 441 -0.72 -23.51 -52.52
CA ALA A 441 -1.95 -22.78 -52.27
C ALA A 441 -1.63 -21.49 -51.51
N GLY A 442 -1.20 -20.43 -52.23
CA GLY A 442 -0.88 -19.12 -51.63
C GLY A 442 0.37 -19.06 -50.73
N HIS A 443 1.04 -20.18 -50.49
CA HIS A 443 2.20 -20.30 -49.61
C HIS A 443 3.46 -19.66 -50.22
N PRO A 444 4.49 -19.26 -49.42
CA PRO A 444 5.80 -18.88 -49.96
C PRO A 444 6.34 -19.91 -51.00
N TRP A 445 7.17 -19.46 -51.93
CA TRP A 445 7.66 -20.32 -52.98
C TRP A 445 8.58 -21.42 -52.49
N LEU A 446 8.43 -22.62 -53.02
CA LEU A 446 9.38 -23.70 -52.79
C LEU A 446 10.71 -23.33 -53.48
N VAL A 447 11.77 -23.19 -52.67
CA VAL A 447 13.12 -22.84 -53.17
C VAL A 447 13.83 -24.12 -53.60
N ALA A 448 14.35 -24.14 -54.82
CA ALA A 448 15.10 -25.27 -55.35
C ALA A 448 16.55 -24.87 -55.64
N SER A 449 17.49 -25.78 -55.36
CA SER A 449 18.89 -25.70 -55.79
C SER A 449 19.42 -27.07 -56.13
N GLY A 450 20.40 -27.16 -57.02
CA GLY A 450 21.03 -28.42 -57.39
C GLY A 450 22.37 -28.20 -58.07
N PRO A 451 23.09 -29.29 -58.43
CA PRO A 451 24.39 -29.20 -59.11
C PRO A 451 24.30 -28.46 -60.46
N ASP A 452 23.23 -28.68 -61.23
CA ASP A 452 22.95 -28.06 -62.47
C ASP A 452 21.98 -26.89 -62.44
N THR A 453 21.41 -26.64 -61.26
CA THR A 453 20.39 -25.62 -61.06
C THR A 453 20.90 -24.60 -60.03
N PRO A 454 21.28 -23.36 -60.42
CA PRO A 454 21.59 -22.32 -59.49
C PRO A 454 20.36 -22.09 -58.60
N LEU A 455 20.59 -21.67 -57.35
CA LEU A 455 19.49 -21.35 -56.46
C LEU A 455 18.58 -20.34 -57.14
N SER A 456 17.40 -20.78 -57.53
CA SER A 456 16.41 -19.94 -58.18
C SER A 456 15.62 -19.18 -57.10
N SER A 457 15.06 -18.04 -57.44
CA SER A 457 14.16 -17.25 -56.60
C SER A 457 12.85 -17.98 -56.21
N GLY A 458 12.85 -19.31 -56.28
CA GLY A 458 11.73 -20.21 -56.04
C GLY A 458 11.11 -20.79 -57.30
N LEU A 459 10.55 -22.00 -57.18
CA LEU A 459 9.82 -22.64 -58.26
C LEU A 459 8.47 -21.93 -58.42
N ALA A 460 8.31 -21.26 -59.55
CA ALA A 460 7.07 -20.57 -59.87
C ALA A 460 5.94 -21.60 -60.11
N SER A 461 4.86 -21.50 -59.35
CA SER A 461 3.62 -22.23 -59.55
C SER A 461 2.43 -21.36 -59.21
N LYS A 462 1.34 -21.50 -59.99
CA LYS A 462 0.10 -20.81 -59.67
C LYS A 462 -0.59 -21.49 -58.49
N GLY A 463 -1.19 -20.71 -57.61
CA GLY A 463 -1.98 -21.25 -56.49
C GLY A 463 -2.52 -20.16 -55.59
N ILE A 464 -3.79 -20.28 -55.26
CA ILE A 464 -4.52 -19.39 -54.35
C ILE A 464 -4.72 -20.09 -53.00
N ALA A 465 -4.68 -19.34 -51.90
CA ALA A 465 -4.83 -19.91 -50.57
C ALA A 465 -6.19 -20.61 -50.37
N LEU A 466 -6.19 -21.66 -49.55
CA LEU A 466 -7.40 -22.40 -49.18
C LEU A 466 -8.40 -21.46 -48.50
N GLY A 467 -9.68 -21.59 -48.83
CA GLY A 467 -10.76 -20.80 -48.28
C GLY A 467 -11.02 -19.46 -48.96
N LEU A 468 -10.12 -18.96 -49.85
CA LEU A 468 -10.33 -17.67 -50.53
C LEU A 468 -11.34 -17.75 -51.65
N VAL A 469 -11.43 -18.89 -52.33
CA VAL A 469 -12.33 -19.07 -53.47
C VAL A 469 -13.04 -20.44 -53.43
N PRO A 470 -14.23 -20.57 -54.09
CA PRO A 470 -14.90 -21.86 -54.19
C PRO A 470 -14.06 -22.89 -54.95
N ASP A 471 -14.34 -24.18 -54.78
CA ASP A 471 -13.57 -25.31 -55.31
C ASP A 471 -13.33 -25.24 -56.82
N GLY A 472 -14.31 -24.90 -57.63
CA GLY A 472 -14.15 -24.78 -59.08
C GLY A 472 -13.11 -23.74 -59.49
N ALA A 473 -13.10 -22.58 -58.85
CA ALA A 473 -12.09 -21.54 -59.07
C ALA A 473 -10.72 -21.95 -58.47
N PHE A 474 -10.71 -22.59 -57.30
CA PHE A 474 -9.47 -23.12 -56.70
C PHE A 474 -8.75 -24.08 -57.67
N ARG A 475 -9.47 -25.05 -58.25
CA ARG A 475 -8.91 -26.00 -59.20
C ARG A 475 -8.39 -25.32 -60.49
N ALA A 476 -9.05 -24.25 -60.94
CA ALA A 476 -8.63 -23.51 -62.17
C ALA A 476 -7.36 -22.66 -61.89
N GLU A 477 -7.26 -22.04 -60.69
CA GLU A 477 -6.15 -21.14 -60.36
C GLU A 477 -4.97 -21.85 -59.68
N THR A 478 -5.04 -23.17 -59.51
CA THR A 478 -3.99 -23.94 -58.81
C THR A 478 -3.32 -24.91 -59.76
N GLU A 479 -2.00 -24.95 -59.77
CA GLU A 479 -1.16 -25.77 -60.68
C GLU A 479 -0.42 -26.84 -59.83
N GLU A 480 -0.33 -28.06 -60.43
CA GLU A 480 0.56 -29.12 -59.98
C GLU A 480 1.83 -29.12 -60.77
N VAL A 481 2.98 -29.01 -60.11
CA VAL A 481 4.30 -29.08 -60.76
C VAL A 481 4.94 -30.45 -60.49
N ARG A 482 5.47 -31.11 -61.49
CA ARG A 482 6.17 -32.39 -61.36
C ARG A 482 7.67 -32.21 -61.57
N LEU A 483 8.44 -32.82 -60.65
CA LEU A 483 9.91 -32.76 -60.63
C LEU A 483 10.48 -34.17 -60.60
N SER A 484 11.53 -34.40 -61.39
CA SER A 484 12.42 -35.56 -61.23
C SER A 484 13.64 -35.10 -60.41
N LEU A 485 13.96 -35.78 -59.34
CA LEU A 485 15.07 -35.39 -58.42
C LEU A 485 16.36 -36.10 -58.85
N LYS A 486 17.43 -35.34 -59.06
CA LYS A 486 18.79 -35.81 -59.28
C LYS A 486 19.60 -35.74 -58.02
N PRO A 487 20.61 -36.59 -57.82
CA PRO A 487 21.52 -36.47 -56.70
C PRO A 487 22.10 -35.05 -56.55
N GLY A 488 22.01 -34.50 -55.34
CA GLY A 488 22.38 -33.12 -55.02
C GLY A 488 21.29 -32.08 -55.20
N ASP A 489 20.10 -32.46 -55.77
CA ASP A 489 18.95 -31.56 -55.78
C ASP A 489 18.39 -31.36 -54.37
N ARG A 490 18.07 -30.10 -54.04
CA ARG A 490 17.57 -29.69 -52.76
C ARG A 490 16.33 -28.82 -52.89
N LEU A 491 15.37 -29.05 -52.01
CA LEU A 491 14.16 -28.26 -51.90
C LEU A 491 14.06 -27.68 -50.47
N PHE A 492 13.73 -26.41 -50.36
CA PHE A 492 13.55 -25.73 -49.12
C PHE A 492 12.21 -25.00 -49.09
N ALA A 493 11.40 -25.26 -48.04
CA ALA A 493 10.12 -24.60 -47.77
C ALA A 493 10.15 -23.91 -46.43
N TYR A 494 9.40 -22.82 -46.30
CA TYR A 494 9.32 -22.05 -45.09
C TYR A 494 7.99 -21.29 -45.00
N THR A 495 7.52 -20.97 -43.79
CA THR A 495 6.40 -20.06 -43.54
C THR A 495 6.86 -18.63 -43.46
N ASP A 496 5.97 -17.65 -43.67
CA ASP A 496 6.29 -16.23 -43.74
C ASP A 496 6.85 -15.66 -42.41
N GLY A 497 6.63 -16.32 -41.27
CA GLY A 497 7.28 -15.99 -40.01
C GLY A 497 8.82 -15.95 -40.08
N VAL A 498 9.42 -16.59 -41.12
CA VAL A 498 10.88 -16.55 -41.35
C VAL A 498 11.29 -15.25 -42.04
N ASP A 499 10.72 -14.94 -43.20
CA ASP A 499 11.13 -13.77 -43.99
C ASP A 499 10.51 -12.45 -43.48
N GLU A 500 9.42 -12.51 -42.70
CA GLU A 500 8.79 -11.39 -42.04
C GLU A 500 9.34 -11.12 -40.61
N ALA A 501 10.27 -11.93 -40.09
CA ALA A 501 10.90 -11.72 -38.80
C ALA A 501 11.53 -10.32 -38.68
N LYS A 502 11.16 -9.53 -37.69
CA LYS A 502 11.52 -8.10 -37.58
C LYS A 502 12.66 -7.85 -36.62
N ASP A 503 13.57 -6.95 -36.99
CA ASP A 503 14.59 -6.39 -36.09
C ASP A 503 14.01 -5.33 -35.16
N ALA A 504 14.86 -4.73 -34.33
CA ALA A 504 14.46 -3.68 -33.36
C ALA A 504 13.90 -2.42 -34.02
N GLU A 505 14.27 -2.17 -35.29
CA GLU A 505 13.79 -1.06 -36.11
C GLU A 505 12.55 -1.41 -36.94
N GLY A 506 12.02 -2.62 -36.78
CA GLY A 506 10.82 -3.11 -37.51
C GLY A 506 11.09 -3.55 -38.95
N ARG A 507 12.33 -3.69 -39.35
CA ARG A 507 12.70 -4.14 -40.73
C ARG A 507 12.60 -5.65 -40.83
N PRO A 508 11.94 -6.20 -41.83
CA PRO A 508 11.85 -7.65 -42.01
C PRO A 508 13.22 -8.27 -42.36
N TYR A 509 13.38 -9.54 -42.04
CA TYR A 509 14.55 -10.34 -42.40
C TYR A 509 14.75 -10.39 -43.91
N GLY A 510 13.69 -10.63 -44.64
CA GLY A 510 13.59 -10.54 -46.08
C GLY A 510 14.07 -11.77 -46.84
N ARG A 511 13.42 -12.01 -48.00
CA ARG A 511 13.68 -13.17 -48.86
C ARG A 511 15.08 -13.17 -49.47
N GLU A 512 15.59 -12.02 -49.86
CA GLU A 512 16.92 -11.89 -50.46
C GLU A 512 18.02 -12.37 -49.52
N ARG A 513 17.90 -12.02 -48.26
CA ARG A 513 18.84 -12.46 -47.22
C ARG A 513 18.74 -13.97 -47.00
N LEU A 514 17.51 -14.50 -46.91
CA LEU A 514 17.28 -15.94 -46.80
C LEU A 514 17.93 -16.68 -47.94
N TYR A 515 17.68 -16.27 -49.20
CA TYR A 515 18.22 -16.93 -50.40
C TYR A 515 19.75 -16.84 -50.48
N SER A 516 20.31 -15.69 -50.10
CA SER A 516 21.78 -15.52 -50.01
C SER A 516 22.41 -16.49 -49.00
N LEU A 517 21.74 -16.68 -47.84
CA LEU A 517 22.21 -17.61 -46.83
C LEU A 517 22.08 -19.07 -47.28
N LEU A 518 20.95 -19.44 -47.89
CA LEU A 518 20.76 -20.79 -48.46
C LEU A 518 21.85 -21.11 -49.52
N GLN A 519 22.19 -20.15 -50.39
CA GLN A 519 23.23 -20.30 -51.40
C GLN A 519 24.64 -20.45 -50.76
N ALA A 520 24.95 -19.64 -49.76
CA ALA A 520 26.25 -19.68 -49.05
C ALA A 520 26.47 -20.99 -48.27
N ASN A 521 25.39 -21.65 -47.89
CA ASN A 521 25.40 -22.87 -47.06
C ASN A 521 24.87 -24.10 -47.80
N ARG A 522 24.93 -24.08 -49.14
CA ARG A 522 24.40 -25.17 -49.98
C ARG A 522 25.02 -26.56 -49.73
N ASP A 523 26.23 -26.62 -49.16
CA ASP A 523 26.94 -27.87 -48.91
C ASP A 523 26.63 -28.47 -47.54
N LEU A 524 25.86 -27.77 -46.70
CA LEU A 524 25.45 -28.28 -45.37
C LEU A 524 24.30 -29.31 -45.54
N PRO A 525 24.27 -30.37 -44.72
CA PRO A 525 23.12 -31.26 -44.71
C PRO A 525 21.84 -30.52 -44.26
N PRO A 526 20.62 -30.99 -44.63
CA PRO A 526 19.33 -30.34 -44.37
C PRO A 526 19.16 -29.85 -42.94
N SER A 527 19.50 -30.64 -41.93
CA SER A 527 19.38 -30.27 -40.50
C SER A 527 20.27 -29.08 -40.15
N ARG A 528 21.53 -29.07 -40.63
CA ARG A 528 22.48 -27.98 -40.37
C ARG A 528 22.13 -26.71 -41.13
N LEU A 529 21.54 -26.85 -42.32
CA LEU A 529 21.04 -25.70 -43.09
C LEU A 529 19.90 -25.00 -42.34
N ILE A 530 18.93 -25.75 -41.81
CA ILE A 530 17.85 -25.20 -40.97
C ILE A 530 18.40 -24.50 -39.74
N GLU A 531 19.36 -25.12 -39.05
CA GLU A 531 20.03 -24.51 -37.89
C GLU A 531 20.71 -23.18 -38.24
N ALA A 532 21.41 -23.12 -39.39
CA ALA A 532 22.06 -21.91 -39.91
C ALA A 532 21.05 -20.79 -40.21
N VAL A 533 19.93 -21.12 -40.82
CA VAL A 533 18.83 -20.16 -41.08
C VAL A 533 18.30 -19.61 -39.75
N LEU A 534 17.95 -20.48 -38.81
CA LEU A 534 17.42 -20.06 -37.53
C LEU A 534 18.42 -19.21 -36.73
N ALA A 535 19.72 -19.54 -36.80
CA ALA A 535 20.76 -18.76 -36.14
C ALA A 535 20.90 -17.35 -36.72
N ASP A 536 20.75 -17.23 -38.07
CA ASP A 536 20.83 -15.92 -38.73
C ASP A 536 19.57 -15.08 -38.51
N VAL A 537 18.39 -15.69 -38.49
CA VAL A 537 17.13 -15.02 -38.12
C VAL A 537 17.23 -14.50 -36.68
N ARG A 538 17.66 -15.32 -35.70
CA ARG A 538 17.87 -14.89 -34.34
C ARG A 538 18.89 -13.76 -34.22
N ARG A 539 19.94 -13.75 -35.01
CA ARG A 539 20.93 -12.65 -35.08
C ARG A 539 20.30 -11.36 -35.63
N HIS A 540 19.38 -11.47 -36.55
CA HIS A 540 18.65 -10.33 -37.09
C HIS A 540 17.64 -9.75 -36.06
N THR A 541 16.83 -10.61 -35.44
CA THR A 541 15.79 -10.19 -34.50
C THR A 541 16.36 -9.77 -33.13
N ARG A 542 17.56 -10.28 -32.76
CA ARG A 542 18.19 -10.01 -31.46
C ARG A 542 17.23 -10.30 -30.29
N ASP A 543 16.91 -9.26 -29.49
CA ASP A 543 16.04 -9.33 -28.31
C ASP A 543 14.54 -9.18 -28.64
N ASN A 544 14.19 -8.97 -29.91
CA ASN A 544 12.79 -8.90 -30.29
C ASN A 544 12.12 -10.27 -30.16
N PRO A 545 10.96 -10.35 -29.49
CA PRO A 545 10.20 -11.59 -29.41
C PRO A 545 9.77 -12.04 -30.81
N GLN A 546 9.71 -13.34 -30.99
CA GLN A 546 9.21 -13.95 -32.24
C GLN A 546 7.78 -13.47 -32.51
N TYR A 547 7.56 -12.87 -33.66
CA TYR A 547 6.28 -12.26 -34.01
C TYR A 547 5.28 -13.27 -34.58
N ASP A 548 5.75 -14.25 -35.37
CA ASP A 548 4.93 -15.29 -35.99
C ASP A 548 5.56 -16.68 -35.88
N ASP A 549 4.77 -17.71 -36.09
CA ASP A 549 5.23 -19.08 -36.10
C ASP A 549 6.27 -19.26 -37.23
N MET A 550 7.28 -20.09 -37.01
CA MET A 550 8.32 -20.38 -37.98
C MET A 550 8.35 -21.86 -38.25
N THR A 551 8.02 -22.23 -39.47
CA THR A 551 8.17 -23.60 -39.96
C THR A 551 9.16 -23.63 -41.10
N LEU A 552 10.14 -24.54 -41.01
CA LEU A 552 11.15 -24.75 -42.04
C LEU A 552 11.21 -26.24 -42.37
N PHE A 553 11.31 -26.52 -43.66
CA PHE A 553 11.46 -27.87 -44.19
C PHE A 553 12.54 -27.87 -45.24
N CYS A 554 13.43 -28.87 -45.22
CA CYS A 554 14.45 -29.09 -46.25
C CYS A 554 14.51 -30.56 -46.62
N LEU A 555 14.59 -30.80 -47.91
CA LEU A 555 14.76 -32.14 -48.51
C LEU A 555 15.96 -32.08 -49.44
N GLU A 556 16.84 -33.09 -49.39
CA GLU A 556 17.95 -33.27 -50.34
C GLU A 556 17.94 -34.66 -50.94
N LYS A 557 18.15 -34.76 -52.24
CA LYS A 557 18.38 -36.04 -52.95
C LYS A 557 19.83 -36.47 -52.77
N THR A 558 20.05 -37.57 -52.07
CA THR A 558 21.41 -38.03 -51.73
C THR A 558 21.98 -39.01 -52.74
N ARG A 559 21.17 -39.82 -53.37
CA ARG A 559 21.60 -40.81 -54.37
C ARG A 559 20.46 -41.15 -55.34
#